data_c20a8ae15d80891dc72164b5db4caa2a
#
_entry.id   c20a8ae15d80891dc72164b5db4caa2a
#
_cell.length_a   1.000
_cell.length_b   1.000
_cell.length_c   1.000
_cell.angle_alpha   90.00
_cell.angle_beta   90.00
_cell.angle_gamma   90.00
#
_symmetry.space_group_name_H-M   'P 1'
#
loop_
_entity.id
_entity.type
_entity.pdbx_description
1 polymer ?
#
loop_
_entity_poly.entity_id
_entity_poly.type
_entity_poly.pdbx_seq_one_letter_code
_entity_poly.pdbx_strand_id
1 'polypeptide(L)'
;MRRKPDSVQGFPQTRASGLFLRPSRVQWGGHPEWHVRGDALALIDGDCSFITQDGQIHQQKGEWDLLIAHPPCTFMSKAGARWMYPKSGQLDEKRLAKALEAKAFFMRFLNARCSRIAVENPQPLKIVGLPAPDCVVQPYHHGDPFSKKTLLWLKNLPPITPTCVLTEHRPYLPSNTSGFRKGQRYSRGVAKNAKESSKTFPGIALAMAIQWGNL
;
A
#
# COMPACT_ATOMS: atom_id res chain seq x y z
N MET A 1 -21.55 -35.23 -1.77
CA MET A 1 -21.25 -34.36 -2.94
C MET A 1 -21.13 -32.93 -2.45
N ARG A 2 -19.91 -32.39 -2.34
CA ARG A 2 -19.66 -30.97 -1.96
C ARG A 2 -19.55 -30.19 -3.26
N ARG A 3 -20.45 -29.22 -3.47
CA ARG A 3 -20.38 -28.31 -4.60
C ARG A 3 -19.15 -27.40 -4.42
N LYS A 4 -18.30 -27.28 -5.46
CA LYS A 4 -17.27 -26.27 -5.56
C LYS A 4 -17.94 -24.91 -5.70
N PRO A 5 -17.44 -23.84 -5.09
CA PRO A 5 -17.93 -22.50 -5.36
C PRO A 5 -17.53 -22.11 -6.78
N ASP A 6 -18.51 -21.60 -7.51
CA ASP A 6 -18.40 -21.16 -8.89
C ASP A 6 -17.37 -20.05 -9.05
N SER A 7 -16.69 -20.13 -10.20
CA SER A 7 -15.75 -19.15 -10.72
C SER A 7 -16.27 -17.73 -10.60
N VAL A 8 -15.46 -16.86 -9.98
CA VAL A 8 -15.66 -15.42 -9.98
C VAL A 8 -15.74 -14.95 -11.44
N GLN A 9 -16.94 -14.58 -11.86
CA GLN A 9 -17.20 -14.01 -13.18
C GLN A 9 -16.36 -12.77 -13.38
N GLY A 10 -15.81 -12.64 -14.59
CA GLY A 10 -14.92 -11.55 -14.99
C GLY A 10 -15.50 -10.18 -14.74
N PHE A 11 -14.64 -9.29 -14.25
CA PHE A 11 -14.91 -7.88 -14.13
C PHE A 11 -15.40 -7.31 -15.47
N PRO A 12 -16.43 -6.43 -15.49
CA PRO A 12 -16.78 -5.71 -16.68
C PRO A 12 -15.56 -4.94 -17.16
N GLN A 13 -15.24 -5.09 -18.45
CA GLN A 13 -14.16 -4.36 -19.12
C GLN A 13 -14.56 -2.88 -19.24
N THR A 14 -14.51 -2.14 -18.15
CA THR A 14 -14.39 -0.70 -18.19
C THR A 14 -12.90 -0.37 -18.29
N ARG A 15 -12.55 0.54 -19.19
CA ARG A 15 -11.21 0.96 -19.62
C ARG A 15 -10.30 1.52 -18.50
N ALA A 16 -10.11 0.82 -17.39
CA ALA A 16 -9.12 1.13 -16.41
C ALA A 16 -7.95 0.15 -16.58
N SER A 17 -7.01 0.48 -17.45
CA SER A 17 -5.73 -0.23 -17.53
C SER A 17 -4.93 0.08 -16.27
N GLY A 18 -5.01 -0.79 -15.28
CA GLY A 18 -4.22 -0.67 -14.06
C GLY A 18 -2.78 -1.10 -14.32
N LEU A 19 -1.83 -0.16 -14.27
CA LEU A 19 -0.40 -0.45 -14.37
C LEU A 19 0.19 -0.62 -12.97
N PHE A 20 0.87 -1.76 -12.74
CA PHE A 20 1.53 -2.04 -11.46
C PHE A 20 3.05 -1.89 -11.59
N LEU A 21 3.61 -0.89 -10.93
CA LEU A 21 5.04 -0.62 -10.87
C LEU A 21 5.68 -1.27 -9.64
N ARG A 22 6.70 -2.12 -9.84
CA ARG A 22 7.47 -2.70 -8.74
C ARG A 22 8.95 -2.84 -9.10
N PRO A 23 9.88 -2.59 -8.15
CA PRO A 23 11.32 -2.72 -8.41
C PRO A 23 11.79 -4.17 -8.55
N SER A 24 11.00 -5.18 -8.19
CA SER A 24 11.39 -6.60 -8.26
C SER A 24 10.34 -7.46 -8.97
N ARG A 25 10.81 -8.56 -9.61
CA ARG A 25 9.90 -9.57 -10.17
C ARG A 25 8.91 -10.04 -9.11
N VAL A 26 7.64 -9.82 -9.35
CA VAL A 26 6.57 -10.38 -8.53
C VAL A 26 5.88 -11.44 -9.37
N GLN A 27 5.97 -12.70 -8.92
CA GLN A 27 5.06 -13.75 -9.39
C GLN A 27 3.67 -13.46 -8.79
N TRP A 28 2.89 -12.63 -9.47
CA TRP A 28 1.46 -12.52 -9.24
C TRP A 28 0.77 -13.19 -10.42
N GLY A 29 -0.12 -14.12 -10.10
CA GLY A 29 -0.76 -14.98 -11.03
C GLY A 29 -1.38 -14.28 -12.24
N GLY A 30 -0.72 -14.37 -13.37
CA GLY A 30 -1.40 -14.45 -14.64
C GLY A 30 -1.60 -13.16 -15.42
N HIS A 31 -1.04 -12.00 -15.03
CA HIS A 31 -1.20 -10.74 -15.79
C HIS A 31 0.13 -10.00 -15.98
N PRO A 32 1.11 -10.57 -16.73
CA PRO A 32 2.39 -9.90 -16.97
C PRO A 32 2.24 -8.60 -17.77
N GLU A 33 1.16 -8.49 -18.54
CA GLU A 33 0.78 -7.31 -19.33
C GLU A 33 0.40 -6.10 -18.46
N TRP A 34 0.15 -6.30 -17.16
CA TRP A 34 -0.17 -5.21 -16.22
C TRP A 34 1.01 -4.82 -15.34
N HIS A 35 2.15 -5.46 -15.50
CA HIS A 35 3.30 -5.24 -14.63
C HIS A 35 4.46 -4.61 -15.37
N VAL A 36 4.97 -3.52 -14.82
CA VAL A 36 6.22 -2.90 -15.22
C VAL A 36 7.28 -3.12 -14.15
N ARG A 37 8.48 -3.47 -14.57
CA ARG A 37 9.65 -3.55 -13.71
C ARG A 37 10.54 -2.35 -13.96
N GLY A 38 10.64 -1.43 -13.01
CA GLY A 38 11.43 -0.22 -13.18
C GLY A 38 11.31 0.76 -12.04
N ASP A 39 11.91 1.92 -12.23
CA ASP A 39 11.75 3.06 -11.33
C ASP A 39 10.38 3.70 -11.55
N ALA A 40 9.58 3.70 -10.49
CA ALA A 40 8.26 4.29 -10.52
C ALA A 40 8.31 5.81 -10.80
N LEU A 41 9.34 6.51 -10.31
CA LEU A 41 9.46 7.95 -10.48
C LEU A 41 9.60 8.39 -11.95
N ALA A 42 10.09 7.51 -12.82
CA ALA A 42 10.18 7.77 -14.23
C ALA A 42 8.82 7.77 -14.96
N LEU A 43 7.77 7.25 -14.31
CA LEU A 43 6.47 7.01 -14.93
C LEU A 43 5.31 7.77 -14.30
N ILE A 44 5.46 8.25 -13.06
CA ILE A 44 4.35 8.81 -12.28
C ILE A 44 3.73 10.08 -12.84
N ASP A 45 4.49 10.82 -13.65
CA ASP A 45 4.04 12.10 -14.23
C ASP A 45 3.44 11.94 -15.65
N GLY A 46 3.36 10.73 -16.16
CA GLY A 46 2.91 10.46 -17.54
C GLY A 46 3.93 10.83 -18.60
N ASP A 47 3.50 11.00 -19.86
CA ASP A 47 4.35 11.28 -21.02
C ASP A 47 5.61 10.39 -21.08
N CYS A 48 5.43 9.08 -20.95
CA CYS A 48 6.53 8.13 -20.79
C CYS A 48 6.34 6.89 -21.67
N SER A 49 7.44 6.20 -21.93
CA SER A 49 7.44 4.87 -22.52
C SER A 49 7.93 3.84 -21.51
N PHE A 50 7.33 2.66 -21.52
CA PHE A 50 7.69 1.58 -20.60
C PHE A 50 7.47 0.21 -21.25
N ILE A 51 8.06 -0.82 -20.65
CA ILE A 51 7.94 -2.20 -21.09
C ILE A 51 7.26 -3.00 -19.99
N THR A 52 6.18 -3.69 -20.32
CA THR A 52 5.50 -4.63 -19.40
C THR A 52 6.25 -5.95 -19.31
N GLN A 53 5.94 -6.78 -18.31
CA GLN A 53 6.68 -8.04 -18.07
C GLN A 53 6.48 -9.09 -19.18
N ASP A 54 5.47 -8.95 -20.01
CA ASP A 54 5.25 -9.74 -21.23
C ASP A 54 6.11 -9.27 -22.42
N GLY A 55 6.90 -8.18 -22.24
CA GLY A 55 7.81 -7.64 -23.23
C GLY A 55 7.18 -6.62 -24.18
N GLN A 56 5.92 -6.25 -23.99
CA GLN A 56 5.26 -5.24 -24.81
C GLN A 56 5.71 -3.82 -24.45
N ILE A 57 5.91 -3.00 -25.49
CA ILE A 57 6.27 -1.59 -25.35
C ILE A 57 4.99 -0.75 -25.36
N HIS A 58 4.86 0.11 -24.38
CA HIS A 58 3.73 1.02 -24.23
C HIS A 58 4.20 2.46 -24.21
N GLN A 59 3.32 3.36 -24.66
CA GLN A 59 3.50 4.80 -24.56
C GLN A 59 2.29 5.40 -23.85
N GLN A 60 2.54 6.07 -22.73
CA GLN A 60 1.56 6.92 -22.08
C GLN A 60 1.74 8.34 -22.60
N LYS A 61 0.69 8.90 -23.19
CA LYS A 61 0.62 10.31 -23.61
C LYS A 61 -0.23 11.07 -22.61
N GLY A 62 0.27 12.20 -22.13
CA GLY A 62 -0.39 12.98 -21.09
C GLY A 62 -0.30 12.35 -19.71
N GLU A 63 -1.11 12.86 -18.79
CA GLU A 63 -1.16 12.42 -17.40
C GLU A 63 -1.88 11.08 -17.24
N TRP A 64 -1.62 10.41 -16.10
CA TRP A 64 -2.43 9.27 -15.68
C TRP A 64 -3.78 9.74 -15.11
N ASP A 65 -4.83 8.96 -15.31
CA ASP A 65 -6.16 9.25 -14.75
C ASP A 65 -6.21 9.06 -13.23
N LEU A 66 -5.49 8.07 -12.73
CA LEU A 66 -5.44 7.71 -11.31
C LEU A 66 -4.08 7.12 -10.95
N LEU A 67 -3.47 7.64 -9.89
CA LEU A 67 -2.26 7.10 -9.29
C LEU A 67 -2.55 6.57 -7.89
N ILE A 68 -2.37 5.28 -7.67
CA ILE A 68 -2.40 4.66 -6.34
C ILE A 68 -0.99 4.20 -5.99
N ALA A 69 -0.40 4.72 -4.91
CA ALA A 69 0.97 4.44 -4.53
C ALA A 69 1.10 3.88 -3.12
N HIS A 70 2.04 2.95 -2.94
CA HIS A 70 2.39 2.34 -1.66
C HIS A 70 3.91 2.48 -1.42
N PRO A 71 4.41 3.70 -1.18
CA PRO A 71 5.84 3.92 -0.98
C PRO A 71 6.35 3.21 0.28
N PRO A 72 7.64 2.80 0.31
CA PRO A 72 8.22 2.09 1.43
C PRO A 72 8.09 2.86 2.76
N CYS A 73 7.57 2.20 3.79
CA CYS A 73 7.34 2.79 5.11
C CYS A 73 8.44 2.50 6.15
N THR A 74 9.49 1.75 5.78
CA THR A 74 10.49 1.15 6.69
C THR A 74 11.13 2.16 7.64
N PHE A 75 11.45 3.35 7.15
CA PHE A 75 12.11 4.38 7.94
C PHE A 75 11.14 5.39 8.55
N MET A 76 9.92 5.50 8.04
CA MET A 76 8.95 6.50 8.45
C MET A 76 7.93 6.01 9.47
N SER A 77 7.62 4.69 9.48
CA SER A 77 6.51 4.16 10.24
C SER A 77 6.78 4.08 11.74
N LYS A 78 5.72 4.22 12.55
CA LYS A 78 5.74 4.07 14.00
C LYS A 78 6.26 2.70 14.44
N ALA A 79 6.10 1.65 13.64
CA ALA A 79 6.64 0.33 13.91
C ALA A 79 8.18 0.31 14.02
N GLY A 80 8.85 1.25 13.35
CA GLY A 80 10.31 1.45 13.41
C GLY A 80 10.80 2.39 14.50
N ALA A 81 9.93 2.86 15.41
CA ALA A 81 10.28 3.89 16.41
C ALA A 81 11.46 3.49 17.30
N ARG A 82 11.56 2.23 17.70
CA ARG A 82 12.70 1.71 18.52
C ARG A 82 14.07 1.88 17.84
N TRP A 83 14.09 1.95 16.53
CA TRP A 83 15.32 2.16 15.77
C TRP A 83 15.64 3.64 15.55
N MET A 84 14.63 4.51 15.70
CA MET A 84 14.81 5.97 15.70
C MET A 84 15.40 6.47 17.02
N TYR A 85 15.09 5.75 18.11
CA TYR A 85 15.55 6.06 19.47
C TYR A 85 16.12 4.77 20.12
N PRO A 86 17.33 4.32 19.70
CA PRO A 86 17.85 2.99 20.08
C PRO A 86 18.24 2.88 21.55
N LYS A 87 18.67 3.97 22.19
CA LYS A 87 19.07 3.99 23.59
C LYS A 87 18.56 5.24 24.28
N SER A 88 17.98 5.09 25.47
CA SER A 88 17.63 6.18 26.41
C SER A 88 17.04 7.45 25.77
N GLY A 89 16.30 7.33 24.70
CA GLY A 89 15.67 8.47 24.02
C GLY A 89 16.58 9.27 23.10
N GLN A 90 17.85 8.89 22.91
CA GLN A 90 18.74 9.53 21.94
C GLN A 90 18.28 9.26 20.50
N LEU A 91 18.19 10.31 19.72
CA LEU A 91 17.84 10.27 18.31
C LEU A 91 19.00 9.70 17.49
N ASP A 92 18.72 8.73 16.63
CA ASP A 92 19.65 8.23 15.61
C ASP A 92 19.56 9.14 14.36
N GLU A 93 20.52 10.06 14.23
CA GLU A 93 20.58 11.04 13.14
C GLU A 93 20.69 10.37 11.76
N LYS A 94 21.41 9.25 11.64
CA LYS A 94 21.53 8.51 10.36
C LYS A 94 20.19 7.91 9.95
N ARG A 95 19.43 7.43 10.92
CA ARG A 95 18.10 6.90 10.66
C ARG A 95 17.10 8.02 10.34
N LEU A 96 17.23 9.17 11.00
CA LEU A 96 16.42 10.35 10.68
C LEU A 96 16.69 10.82 9.24
N ALA A 97 17.94 10.89 8.80
CA ALA A 97 18.28 11.24 7.43
C ALA A 97 17.58 10.31 6.42
N LYS A 98 17.65 8.98 6.62
CA LYS A 98 16.91 8.01 5.79
C LYS A 98 15.39 8.17 5.86
N ALA A 99 14.84 8.59 6.99
CA ALA A 99 13.42 8.84 7.11
C ALA A 99 13.00 10.10 6.33
N LEU A 100 13.83 11.13 6.30
CA LEU A 100 13.61 12.34 5.50
C LEU A 100 13.75 12.08 3.99
N GLU A 101 14.70 11.25 3.57
CA GLU A 101 14.78 10.75 2.18
C GLU A 101 13.49 9.98 1.79
N ALA A 102 13.03 9.08 2.68
CA ALA A 102 11.79 8.35 2.45
C ALA A 102 10.56 9.27 2.42
N LYS A 103 10.53 10.34 3.22
CA LYS A 103 9.51 11.40 3.14
C LYS A 103 9.57 12.10 1.79
N ALA A 104 10.74 12.50 1.32
CA ALA A 104 10.89 13.14 0.02
C ALA A 104 10.36 12.24 -1.10
N PHE A 105 10.69 10.95 -1.05
CA PHE A 105 10.16 9.94 -1.99
C PHE A 105 8.63 9.82 -1.90
N PHE A 106 8.05 9.77 -0.69
CA PHE A 106 6.61 9.77 -0.48
C PHE A 106 5.93 11.00 -1.11
N MET A 107 6.51 12.19 -0.87
CA MET A 107 5.97 13.45 -1.38
C MET A 107 6.04 13.55 -2.92
N ARG A 108 6.97 12.84 -3.58
CA ARG A 108 7.02 12.75 -5.05
C ARG A 108 5.73 12.13 -5.61
N PHE A 109 5.20 11.08 -4.96
CA PHE A 109 3.92 10.49 -5.38
C PHE A 109 2.74 11.42 -5.12
N LEU A 110 2.70 12.04 -3.94
CA LEU A 110 1.58 12.92 -3.57
C LEU A 110 1.52 14.17 -4.44
N ASN A 111 2.67 14.64 -4.93
CA ASN A 111 2.80 15.81 -5.81
C ASN A 111 2.98 15.45 -7.29
N ALA A 112 2.76 14.21 -7.69
CA ALA A 112 2.87 13.81 -9.09
C ALA A 112 1.90 14.58 -9.99
N ARG A 113 2.27 14.71 -11.27
CA ARG A 113 1.41 15.27 -12.31
C ARG A 113 0.34 14.23 -12.71
N CYS A 114 -0.62 14.10 -11.82
CA CYS A 114 -1.80 13.24 -11.98
C CYS A 114 -2.98 13.93 -11.32
N SER A 115 -4.13 13.90 -11.97
CA SER A 115 -5.33 14.59 -11.47
C SER A 115 -5.86 13.99 -10.18
N ARG A 116 -5.77 12.66 -10.02
CA ARG A 116 -6.29 11.90 -8.87
C ARG A 116 -5.21 11.02 -8.29
N ILE A 117 -4.93 11.19 -7.00
CA ILE A 117 -3.85 10.45 -6.33
C ILE A 117 -4.33 9.90 -5.01
N ALA A 118 -3.96 8.66 -4.72
CA ALA A 118 -4.04 8.07 -3.39
C ALA A 118 -2.67 7.51 -3.00
N VAL A 119 -2.11 7.96 -1.89
CA VAL A 119 -0.87 7.41 -1.32
C VAL A 119 -1.19 6.72 -0.01
N GLU A 120 -0.82 5.45 0.10
CA GLU A 120 -1.02 4.64 1.29
C GLU A 120 0.26 4.55 2.12
N ASN A 121 0.12 4.70 3.44
CA ASN A 121 1.20 4.38 4.37
C ASN A 121 0.62 4.06 5.76
N PRO A 122 1.30 3.26 6.60
CA PRO A 122 0.94 3.10 7.99
C PRO A 122 1.24 4.39 8.78
N GLN A 123 0.83 4.42 10.07
CA GLN A 123 1.06 5.56 10.96
C GLN A 123 2.53 6.00 10.96
N PRO A 124 2.85 7.22 10.50
CA PRO A 124 4.22 7.72 10.51
C PRO A 124 4.66 8.16 11.90
N LEU A 125 5.97 8.25 12.11
CA LEU A 125 6.58 8.93 13.25
C LEU A 125 6.35 10.44 13.13
N LYS A 126 5.99 11.10 14.22
CA LYS A 126 5.76 12.55 14.23
C LYS A 126 6.97 13.36 13.76
N ILE A 127 8.18 12.92 14.14
CA ILE A 127 9.44 13.59 13.76
C ILE A 127 9.67 13.65 12.24
N VAL A 128 9.06 12.72 11.46
CA VAL A 128 9.15 12.72 9.99
C VAL A 128 8.40 13.92 9.39
N GLY A 129 7.32 14.36 10.06
CA GLY A 129 6.55 15.54 9.65
C GLY A 129 5.84 15.35 8.31
N LEU A 130 5.23 14.18 8.06
CA LEU A 130 4.29 14.01 6.93
C LEU A 130 3.04 14.88 7.17
N PRO A 131 2.36 15.34 6.12
CA PRO A 131 1.07 16.00 6.25
C PRO A 131 0.05 15.09 6.95
N ALA A 132 -1.03 15.66 7.45
CA ALA A 132 -2.13 14.87 7.99
C ALA A 132 -2.74 13.99 6.89
N PRO A 133 -3.09 12.72 7.17
CA PRO A 133 -3.80 11.90 6.21
C PRO A 133 -5.26 12.35 6.09
N ASP A 134 -5.85 12.14 4.91
CA ASP A 134 -7.24 12.51 4.64
C ASP A 134 -8.23 11.49 5.24
N CYS A 135 -7.87 10.21 5.24
CA CYS A 135 -8.73 9.18 5.86
C CYS A 135 -7.96 7.97 6.38
N VAL A 136 -8.67 7.19 7.16
CA VAL A 136 -8.20 5.92 7.74
C VAL A 136 -9.07 4.80 7.20
N VAL A 137 -8.45 3.75 6.66
CA VAL A 137 -9.13 2.53 6.26
C VAL A 137 -8.72 1.35 7.13
N GLN A 138 -9.65 0.42 7.30
CA GLN A 138 -9.43 -0.80 8.04
C GLN A 138 -9.89 -1.99 7.19
N PRO A 139 -9.12 -3.10 7.15
CA PRO A 139 -9.51 -4.28 6.37
C PRO A 139 -10.91 -4.81 6.72
N TYR A 140 -11.30 -4.80 8.01
CA TYR A 140 -12.61 -5.28 8.44
C TYR A 140 -13.78 -4.40 7.99
N HIS A 141 -13.54 -3.18 7.53
CA HIS A 141 -14.56 -2.35 6.87
C HIS A 141 -14.88 -2.83 5.45
N HIS A 142 -14.06 -3.75 4.91
CA HIS A 142 -14.10 -4.18 3.52
C HIS A 142 -14.10 -5.70 3.37
N GLY A 143 -14.54 -6.45 4.40
CA GLY A 143 -14.72 -7.89 4.35
C GLY A 143 -13.50 -8.74 4.70
N ASP A 144 -12.35 -8.14 5.03
CA ASP A 144 -11.18 -8.89 5.50
C ASP A 144 -11.19 -8.93 7.05
N PRO A 145 -11.10 -10.10 7.72
CA PRO A 145 -11.30 -10.24 9.18
C PRO A 145 -10.09 -9.78 10.00
N PHE A 146 -9.55 -8.60 9.65
CA PHE A 146 -8.37 -8.04 10.30
C PHE A 146 -8.53 -6.55 10.58
N SER A 147 -7.92 -6.08 11.68
CA SER A 147 -7.66 -4.67 11.92
C SER A 147 -6.19 -4.35 11.62
N LYS A 148 -5.97 -3.41 10.71
CA LYS A 148 -4.67 -2.85 10.37
C LYS A 148 -4.89 -1.40 9.96
N LYS A 149 -4.57 -0.47 10.86
CA LYS A 149 -4.74 0.96 10.58
C LYS A 149 -3.89 1.36 9.38
N THR A 150 -4.55 1.67 8.29
CA THR A 150 -3.97 2.11 7.03
C THR A 150 -4.39 3.54 6.77
N LEU A 151 -3.46 4.43 6.49
CA LEU A 151 -3.71 5.85 6.24
C LEU A 151 -3.64 6.13 4.76
N LEU A 152 -4.54 6.98 4.27
CA LEU A 152 -4.55 7.45 2.89
C LEU A 152 -4.41 8.97 2.85
N TRP A 153 -3.53 9.43 1.95
CA TRP A 153 -3.40 10.80 1.51
C TRP A 153 -3.97 10.90 0.11
N LEU A 154 -4.94 11.78 -0.07
CA LEU A 154 -5.77 11.86 -1.27
C LEU A 154 -5.59 13.21 -1.97
N LYS A 155 -5.60 13.19 -3.30
CA LYS A 155 -5.72 14.38 -4.14
C LYS A 155 -6.90 14.14 -5.10
N ASN A 156 -7.91 15.00 -5.02
CA ASN A 156 -9.13 14.94 -5.84
C ASN A 156 -9.84 13.57 -5.86
N LEU A 157 -9.77 12.86 -4.74
CA LEU A 157 -10.48 11.60 -4.51
C LEU A 157 -11.34 11.71 -3.24
N PRO A 158 -12.56 11.17 -3.25
CA PRO A 158 -13.34 11.05 -2.03
C PRO A 158 -12.73 10.01 -1.08
N PRO A 159 -12.86 10.17 0.24
CA PRO A 159 -12.53 9.10 1.19
C PRO A 159 -13.28 7.81 0.85
N ILE A 160 -12.61 6.66 1.03
CA ILE A 160 -13.23 5.36 0.81
C ILE A 160 -14.27 5.09 1.89
N THR A 161 -15.48 4.75 1.45
CA THR A 161 -16.57 4.32 2.33
C THR A 161 -16.53 2.80 2.54
N PRO A 162 -16.91 2.31 3.74
CA PRO A 162 -17.00 0.89 4.02
C PRO A 162 -17.89 0.14 3.02
N THR A 163 -17.45 -1.03 2.57
CA THR A 163 -18.19 -1.88 1.62
C THR A 163 -18.77 -3.13 2.24
N CYS A 164 -18.13 -3.68 3.28
CA CYS A 164 -18.56 -4.87 3.99
C CYS A 164 -17.97 -4.87 5.40
N VAL A 165 -18.70 -4.34 6.37
CA VAL A 165 -18.23 -4.20 7.76
C VAL A 165 -18.39 -5.52 8.50
N LEU A 166 -17.26 -6.08 8.96
CA LEU A 166 -17.23 -7.26 9.83
C LEU A 166 -17.20 -6.83 11.29
N THR A 167 -18.05 -7.44 12.11
CA THR A 167 -18.09 -7.23 13.57
C THR A 167 -16.95 -7.99 14.26
N GLU A 168 -16.59 -9.15 13.75
CA GLU A 168 -15.51 -9.97 14.30
C GLU A 168 -14.23 -9.82 13.47
N HIS A 169 -13.18 -9.35 14.09
CA HIS A 169 -11.88 -9.20 13.47
C HIS A 169 -10.76 -9.28 14.50
N ARG A 170 -9.54 -9.57 14.05
CA ARG A 170 -8.34 -9.65 14.88
C ARG A 170 -7.24 -8.72 14.39
N PRO A 171 -6.31 -8.26 15.25
CA PRO A 171 -5.18 -7.44 14.82
C PRO A 171 -4.29 -8.15 13.81
N TYR A 172 -3.95 -7.47 12.71
CA TYR A 172 -2.97 -7.96 11.75
C TYR A 172 -1.58 -7.50 12.16
N LEU A 173 -0.86 -8.39 12.86
CA LEU A 173 0.44 -8.10 13.45
C LEU A 173 1.57 -8.66 12.56
N PRO A 174 2.73 -7.96 12.48
CA PRO A 174 3.92 -8.48 11.81
C PRO A 174 4.42 -9.80 12.44
N SER A 175 5.08 -10.63 11.65
CA SER A 175 5.60 -11.95 12.06
C SER A 175 6.56 -11.90 13.25
N ASN A 176 7.28 -10.78 13.42
CA ASN A 176 8.24 -10.56 14.50
C ASN A 176 7.60 -9.97 15.77
N THR A 177 6.28 -9.79 15.80
CA THR A 177 5.58 -9.30 16.98
C THR A 177 5.52 -10.40 18.02
N SER A 178 6.22 -10.21 19.13
CA SER A 178 6.27 -11.14 20.25
C SER A 178 6.13 -10.40 21.58
N GLY A 179 5.81 -11.12 22.63
CA GLY A 179 5.71 -10.59 23.99
C GLY A 179 5.97 -11.68 25.03
N PHE A 180 6.07 -11.26 26.28
CA PHE A 180 6.15 -12.16 27.43
C PHE A 180 4.84 -12.12 28.20
N ARG A 181 4.30 -13.27 28.52
CA ARG A 181 3.14 -13.42 29.41
C ARG A 181 3.38 -14.59 30.35
N LYS A 182 3.30 -14.35 31.68
CA LYS A 182 3.54 -15.37 32.69
C LYS A 182 4.89 -16.12 32.50
N GLY A 183 5.96 -15.38 32.14
CA GLY A 183 7.29 -15.97 31.96
C GLY A 183 7.52 -16.68 30.60
N GLN A 184 6.49 -16.84 29.78
CA GLN A 184 6.63 -17.48 28.47
C GLN A 184 6.62 -16.45 27.33
N ARG A 185 7.53 -16.66 26.37
CA ARG A 185 7.55 -15.89 25.12
C ARG A 185 6.49 -16.42 24.17
N TYR A 186 5.72 -15.53 23.58
CA TYR A 186 4.73 -15.87 22.56
C TYR A 186 4.84 -14.95 21.35
N SER A 187 4.47 -15.48 20.18
CA SER A 187 4.35 -14.70 18.96
C SER A 187 2.87 -14.33 18.75
N ARG A 188 2.62 -13.07 18.38
CA ARG A 188 1.30 -12.57 17.95
C ARG A 188 1.23 -12.33 16.45
N GLY A 189 2.32 -12.61 15.73
CA GLY A 189 2.40 -12.36 14.30
C GLY A 189 1.41 -13.20 13.52
N VAL A 190 0.64 -12.57 12.65
CA VAL A 190 -0.28 -13.20 11.69
C VAL A 190 0.39 -13.32 10.32
N ALA A 191 1.11 -12.28 9.90
CA ALA A 191 1.87 -12.29 8.66
C ALA A 191 3.13 -13.15 8.80
N LYS A 192 3.36 -14.05 7.85
CA LYS A 192 4.52 -14.96 7.87
C LYS A 192 5.86 -14.23 7.70
N ASN A 193 5.87 -13.11 7.00
CA ASN A 193 7.08 -12.31 6.74
C ASN A 193 6.72 -10.86 6.39
N ALA A 194 7.75 -10.00 6.24
CA ALA A 194 7.57 -8.60 5.90
C ALA A 194 6.89 -8.40 4.52
N LYS A 195 7.18 -9.26 3.54
CA LYS A 195 6.55 -9.23 2.21
C LYS A 195 5.05 -9.46 2.30
N GLU A 196 4.60 -10.39 3.14
CA GLU A 196 3.18 -10.66 3.36
C GLU A 196 2.51 -9.50 4.11
N SER A 197 3.17 -8.94 5.11
CA SER A 197 2.64 -7.82 5.89
C SER A 197 2.51 -6.52 5.09
N SER A 198 3.21 -6.39 3.96
CA SER A 198 3.14 -5.21 3.08
C SER A 198 2.06 -5.30 2.00
N LYS A 199 1.38 -6.43 1.85
CA LYS A 199 0.31 -6.58 0.86
C LYS A 199 -0.91 -5.74 1.23
N THR A 200 -1.53 -5.15 0.20
CA THR A 200 -2.86 -4.55 0.33
C THR A 200 -3.90 -5.65 0.52
N PHE A 201 -4.86 -5.41 1.38
CA PHE A 201 -5.97 -6.34 1.58
C PHE A 201 -6.90 -6.34 0.37
N PRO A 202 -7.39 -7.51 -0.06
CA PRO A 202 -8.24 -7.62 -1.25
C PRO A 202 -9.49 -6.75 -1.17
N GLY A 203 -10.15 -6.69 -0.02
CA GLY A 203 -11.34 -5.87 0.18
C GLY A 203 -11.08 -4.38 0.04
N ILE A 204 -9.94 -3.88 0.54
CA ILE A 204 -9.53 -2.48 0.34
C ILE A 204 -9.23 -2.21 -1.14
N ALA A 205 -8.50 -3.10 -1.81
CA ALA A 205 -8.18 -2.95 -3.23
C ALA A 205 -9.45 -2.92 -4.10
N LEU A 206 -10.41 -3.80 -3.81
CA LEU A 206 -11.70 -3.84 -4.48
C LEU A 206 -12.51 -2.54 -4.24
N ALA A 207 -12.53 -2.04 -2.99
CA ALA A 207 -13.20 -0.80 -2.67
C ALA A 207 -12.62 0.40 -3.43
N MET A 208 -11.27 0.48 -3.53
CA MET A 208 -10.60 1.49 -4.36
C MET A 208 -11.00 1.38 -5.83
N ALA A 209 -11.01 0.17 -6.38
CA ALA A 209 -11.39 -0.05 -7.78
C ALA A 209 -12.84 0.35 -8.08
N ILE A 210 -13.77 0.00 -7.19
CA ILE A 210 -15.20 0.31 -7.37
C ILE A 210 -15.45 1.82 -7.19
N GLN A 211 -14.88 2.45 -6.16
CA GLN A 211 -15.22 3.82 -5.79
C GLN A 211 -14.42 4.87 -6.56
N TRP A 212 -13.24 4.52 -7.08
CA TRP A 212 -12.37 5.45 -7.81
C TRP A 212 -12.16 5.10 -9.27
N GLY A 213 -12.43 3.86 -9.69
CA GLY A 213 -12.16 3.41 -11.06
C GLY A 213 -13.06 4.02 -12.13
N ASN A 214 -14.17 4.63 -11.74
CA ASN A 214 -15.15 5.24 -12.65
C ASN A 214 -15.33 6.76 -12.44
N LEU A 215 -14.42 7.41 -11.71
CA LEU A 215 -14.47 8.86 -11.46
C LEU A 215 -13.94 9.65 -12.65
#